data_de8483e32305d1b78ca504556be75903
#
_entry.id   de8483e32305d1b78ca504556be75903
#
_cell.length_a   1.000
_cell.length_b   1.000
_cell.length_c   1.000
_cell.angle_alpha   90.00
_cell.angle_beta   90.00
_cell.angle_gamma   90.00
#
_symmetry.space_group_name_H-M   'P 1'
#
loop_
_entity.id
_entity.type
_entity.pdbx_description
1 polymer ?
#
loop_
_entity_poly.entity_id
_entity_poly.type
_entity_poly.pdbx_seq_one_letter_code
_entity_poly.pdbx_strand_id
1 'polypeptide(L)'
;MKTRNDAQVYYTEDIPITALDEYIDKKADEGIKLSYMSVIYSALVKLISQRPQLNRFIMNGITSERTGIYISLAIKKDLSDEGIETIVKLPFTGNENIFEINNKLSSTIIQNKSNANSNETDKLAKILSLTPNWLLKFLVNSIMFLDNGGLLPKSIINASPFHTSAFLTNVASLGIDSIYHHLYECNKVF
;
A
#
# COMPACT_ATOMS: atom_id res chain seq x y z
N MET A 1 -2.93 -6.57 -23.39
CA MET A 1 -2.13 -7.29 -22.41
C MET A 1 -3.07 -8.19 -21.62
N LYS A 2 -2.76 -9.47 -21.50
CA LYS A 2 -3.65 -10.45 -20.85
C LYS A 2 -3.35 -10.58 -19.35
N THR A 3 -2.11 -10.34 -18.95
CA THR A 3 -1.66 -10.48 -17.57
C THR A 3 -1.04 -9.19 -17.08
N ARG A 4 -0.99 -9.00 -15.79
CA ARG A 4 -0.34 -7.84 -15.19
C ARG A 4 1.17 -7.84 -15.42
N ASN A 5 1.79 -8.99 -15.37
CA ASN A 5 3.23 -9.12 -15.63
C ASN A 5 3.63 -8.60 -17.01
N ASP A 6 2.75 -8.72 -18.00
CA ASP A 6 2.97 -8.18 -19.34
C ASP A 6 2.86 -6.64 -19.41
N ALA A 7 2.32 -6.02 -18.35
CA ALA A 7 2.05 -4.58 -18.27
C ALA A 7 3.00 -3.84 -17.33
N GLN A 8 3.98 -4.53 -16.74
CA GLN A 8 4.92 -3.91 -15.82
C GLN A 8 5.92 -3.02 -16.57
N VAL A 9 6.12 -1.82 -16.05
CA VAL A 9 7.18 -0.90 -16.48
C VAL A 9 8.03 -0.60 -15.26
N TYR A 10 9.33 -0.88 -15.38
CA TYR A 10 10.30 -0.61 -14.32
C TYR A 10 10.93 0.75 -14.57
N TYR A 11 10.97 1.55 -13.52
CA TYR A 11 11.62 2.85 -13.54
C TYR A 11 12.41 3.03 -12.24
N THR A 12 13.65 3.46 -12.38
CA THR A 12 14.53 3.73 -11.22
C THR A 12 15.12 5.12 -11.40
N GLU A 13 15.08 5.91 -10.34
CA GLU A 13 15.65 7.25 -10.31
C GLU A 13 16.31 7.52 -8.96
N ASP A 14 17.50 8.06 -8.99
CA ASP A 14 18.21 8.54 -7.82
C ASP A 14 17.90 10.02 -7.60
N ILE A 15 17.31 10.32 -6.44
CA ILE A 15 16.90 11.68 -6.10
C ILE A 15 17.87 12.23 -5.04
N PRO A 16 18.52 13.38 -5.27
CA PRO A 16 19.35 14.01 -4.25
C PRO A 16 18.50 14.48 -3.07
N ILE A 17 18.85 14.05 -1.87
CA ILE A 17 18.04 14.27 -0.67
C ILE A 17 18.51 15.48 0.16
N THR A 18 19.59 16.17 -0.20
CA THR A 18 20.19 17.27 0.60
C THR A 18 19.15 18.33 1.00
N ALA A 19 18.38 18.83 0.04
CA ALA A 19 17.35 19.83 0.34
C ALA A 19 16.19 19.26 1.22
N LEU A 20 15.97 17.97 1.15
CA LEU A 20 14.97 17.28 1.96
C LEU A 20 15.49 17.10 3.40
N ASP A 21 16.76 16.77 3.55
CA ASP A 21 17.42 16.69 4.86
C ASP A 21 17.37 18.03 5.58
N GLU A 22 17.78 19.11 4.91
CA GLU A 22 17.72 20.46 5.45
C GLU A 22 16.28 20.85 5.88
N TYR A 23 15.28 20.45 5.10
CA TYR A 23 13.88 20.72 5.44
C TYR A 23 13.43 19.93 6.67
N ILE A 24 13.78 18.64 6.74
CA ILE A 24 13.44 17.76 7.87
C ILE A 24 14.11 18.26 9.15
N ASP A 25 15.40 18.59 9.09
CA ASP A 25 16.17 19.11 10.22
C ASP A 25 15.60 20.44 10.72
N LYS A 26 15.31 21.37 9.81
CA LYS A 26 14.65 22.63 10.17
C LYS A 26 13.31 22.41 10.88
N LYS A 27 12.52 21.41 10.42
CA LYS A 27 11.25 21.08 11.08
C LYS A 27 11.47 20.40 12.43
N ALA A 28 12.52 19.63 12.58
CA ALA A 28 12.90 19.05 13.87
C ALA A 28 13.27 20.12 14.89
N ASP A 29 13.99 21.17 14.49
CA ASP A 29 14.31 22.35 15.33
C ASP A 29 13.04 23.10 15.78
N GLU A 30 11.99 23.10 14.93
CA GLU A 30 10.66 23.63 15.28
C GLU A 30 9.84 22.66 16.17
N GLY A 31 10.41 21.52 16.57
CA GLY A 31 9.75 20.49 17.39
C GLY A 31 8.85 19.54 16.61
N ILE A 32 8.89 19.57 15.28
CA ILE A 32 8.06 18.75 14.40
C ILE A 32 8.91 17.63 13.80
N LYS A 33 8.66 16.39 14.21
CA LYS A 33 9.36 15.21 13.66
C LYS A 33 8.68 14.74 12.36
N LEU A 34 9.33 14.97 11.24
CA LEU A 34 8.94 14.44 9.93
C LEU A 34 9.82 13.24 9.58
N SER A 35 9.24 12.30 8.83
CA SER A 35 9.97 11.17 8.24
C SER A 35 10.05 11.31 6.72
N TYR A 36 11.06 10.71 6.10
CA TYR A 36 11.13 10.61 4.63
C TYR A 36 9.86 9.99 4.04
N MET A 37 9.31 8.97 4.73
CA MET A 37 8.05 8.33 4.32
C MET A 37 6.90 9.33 4.26
N SER A 38 6.82 10.26 5.21
CA SER A 38 5.77 11.30 5.22
C SER A 38 5.85 12.22 4.02
N VAL A 39 7.07 12.55 3.59
CA VAL A 39 7.31 13.37 2.39
C VAL A 39 6.92 12.60 1.13
N ILE A 40 7.35 11.32 1.01
CA ILE A 40 7.02 10.46 -0.13
C ILE A 40 5.51 10.27 -0.23
N TYR A 41 4.83 9.99 0.88
CA TYR A 41 3.37 9.89 0.90
C TYR A 41 2.68 11.17 0.49
N SER A 42 3.16 12.32 0.98
CA SER A 42 2.62 13.63 0.62
C SER A 42 2.77 13.91 -0.86
N ALA A 43 3.93 13.57 -1.44
CA ALA A 43 4.19 13.70 -2.86
C ALA A 43 3.24 12.80 -3.69
N LEU A 44 3.07 11.53 -3.29
CA LEU A 44 2.18 10.60 -3.98
C LEU A 44 0.71 11.01 -3.89
N VAL A 45 0.24 11.37 -2.69
CA VAL A 45 -1.14 11.84 -2.50
C VAL A 45 -1.41 13.07 -3.37
N LYS A 46 -0.47 14.03 -3.38
CA LYS A 46 -0.56 15.23 -4.20
C LYS A 46 -0.54 14.91 -5.69
N LEU A 47 0.36 14.02 -6.11
CA LEU A 47 0.48 13.58 -7.51
C LEU A 47 -0.82 12.93 -7.99
N ILE A 48 -1.37 11.99 -7.23
CA ILE A 48 -2.60 11.28 -7.60
C ILE A 48 -3.80 12.25 -7.59
N SER A 49 -3.85 13.18 -6.64
CA SER A 49 -4.90 14.21 -6.58
C SER A 49 -4.87 15.14 -7.80
N GLN A 50 -3.66 15.54 -8.24
CA GLN A 50 -3.49 16.40 -9.42
C GLN A 50 -3.60 15.67 -10.75
N ARG A 51 -3.39 14.35 -10.74
CA ARG A 51 -3.40 13.47 -11.92
C ARG A 51 -4.33 12.28 -11.69
N PRO A 52 -5.66 12.48 -11.72
CA PRO A 52 -6.62 11.40 -11.44
C PRO A 52 -6.47 10.17 -12.34
N GLN A 53 -5.86 10.34 -13.54
CA GLN A 53 -5.57 9.25 -14.45
C GLN A 53 -4.66 8.18 -13.83
N LEU A 54 -3.79 8.57 -12.88
CA LEU A 54 -2.95 7.63 -12.14
C LEU A 54 -3.74 6.76 -11.14
N ASN A 55 -4.99 7.15 -10.85
CA ASN A 55 -5.86 6.41 -9.94
C ASN A 55 -6.85 5.47 -10.67
N ARG A 56 -6.58 5.16 -11.92
CA ARG A 56 -7.41 4.26 -12.73
C ARG A 56 -6.94 2.83 -12.61
N PHE A 57 -7.85 1.90 -12.87
CA PHE A 57 -7.58 0.46 -12.93
C PHE A 57 -8.44 -0.17 -14.01
N ILE A 58 -8.06 -1.39 -14.41
CA ILE A 58 -8.81 -2.14 -15.41
C ILE A 58 -9.63 -3.22 -14.71
N MET A 59 -10.91 -3.24 -14.98
CA MET A 59 -11.83 -4.25 -14.48
C MET A 59 -12.62 -4.81 -15.67
N ASN A 60 -12.49 -6.09 -15.92
CA ASN A 60 -13.12 -6.77 -17.07
C ASN A 60 -12.87 -6.08 -18.42
N GLY A 61 -11.64 -5.62 -18.65
CA GLY A 61 -11.25 -4.91 -19.88
C GLY A 61 -11.72 -3.44 -19.97
N ILE A 62 -12.42 -2.94 -18.95
CA ILE A 62 -12.92 -1.57 -18.89
C ILE A 62 -12.05 -0.76 -17.93
N THR A 63 -11.60 0.41 -18.39
CA THR A 63 -10.89 1.36 -17.54
C THR A 63 -11.87 2.01 -16.56
N SER A 64 -11.60 1.86 -15.27
CA SER A 64 -12.40 2.39 -14.17
C SER A 64 -11.57 3.36 -13.34
N GLU A 65 -12.20 4.29 -12.65
CA GLU A 65 -11.55 5.26 -11.78
C GLU A 65 -11.92 5.01 -10.32
N ARG A 66 -10.95 5.13 -9.41
CA ARG A 66 -11.21 5.03 -7.98
C ARG A 66 -11.80 6.33 -7.45
N THR A 67 -12.76 6.20 -6.54
CA THR A 67 -13.42 7.37 -5.90
C THR A 67 -12.59 7.98 -4.77
N GLY A 68 -11.54 7.32 -4.31
CA GLY A 68 -10.66 7.80 -3.24
C GLY A 68 -9.21 7.41 -3.48
N ILE A 69 -8.30 8.04 -2.78
CA ILE A 69 -6.87 7.75 -2.82
C ILE A 69 -6.56 6.79 -1.66
N TYR A 70 -6.05 5.62 -1.97
CA TYR A 70 -5.65 4.61 -1.00
C TYR A 70 -4.20 4.22 -1.24
N ILE A 71 -3.37 4.30 -0.21
CA ILE A 71 -1.97 3.88 -0.31
C ILE A 71 -1.72 2.79 0.71
N SER A 72 -1.23 1.64 0.25
CA SER A 72 -0.87 0.51 1.11
C SER A 72 0.62 0.55 1.43
N LEU A 73 0.94 0.23 2.68
CA LEU A 73 2.30 0.17 3.21
C LEU A 73 2.55 -1.19 3.82
N ALA A 74 3.64 -1.84 3.42
CA ALA A 74 4.15 -3.01 4.13
C ALA A 74 4.93 -2.56 5.37
N ILE A 75 4.57 -3.10 6.53
CA ILE A 75 5.20 -2.82 7.81
C ILE A 75 5.70 -4.14 8.40
N LYS A 76 6.98 -4.20 8.72
CA LYS A 76 7.55 -5.29 9.49
C LYS A 76 7.38 -4.99 10.98
N LYS A 77 6.74 -5.88 11.74
CA LYS A 77 6.43 -5.66 13.16
C LYS A 77 7.69 -5.65 14.02
N ASP A 78 8.64 -6.49 13.68
CA ASP A 78 9.99 -6.48 14.25
C ASP A 78 11.04 -6.69 13.16
N LEU A 79 12.31 -6.36 13.43
CA LEU A 79 13.40 -6.43 12.47
C LEU A 79 14.09 -7.81 12.45
N SER A 80 13.50 -8.82 13.10
CA SER A 80 14.01 -10.20 13.03
C SER A 80 13.69 -10.84 11.68
N ASP A 81 14.44 -11.88 11.30
CA ASP A 81 14.21 -12.61 10.05
C ASP A 81 12.83 -13.28 10.02
N GLU A 82 12.31 -13.67 11.18
CA GLU A 82 10.98 -14.26 11.35
C GLU A 82 9.88 -13.22 11.61
N GLY A 83 10.24 -11.91 11.58
CA GLY A 83 9.31 -10.81 11.88
C GLY A 83 8.10 -10.82 10.96
N ILE A 84 6.91 -10.83 11.56
CA ILE A 84 5.64 -10.82 10.84
C ILE A 84 5.50 -9.51 10.09
N GLU A 85 5.30 -9.59 8.78
CA GLU A 85 4.94 -8.46 7.94
C GLU A 85 3.43 -8.28 7.94
N THR A 86 2.99 -7.05 8.02
CA THR A 86 1.58 -6.69 7.86
C THR A 86 1.45 -5.56 6.85
N ILE A 87 0.34 -5.57 6.14
CA ILE A 87 0.05 -4.54 5.15
C ILE A 87 -1.09 -3.67 5.70
N VAL A 88 -0.87 -2.38 5.68
CA VAL A 88 -1.85 -1.39 6.13
C VAL A 88 -2.26 -0.51 4.97
N LYS A 89 -3.55 -0.39 4.76
CA LYS A 89 -4.14 0.48 3.74
C LYS A 89 -4.64 1.77 4.35
N LEU A 90 -4.14 2.89 3.88
CA LEU A 90 -4.43 4.23 4.36
C LEU A 90 -5.27 5.01 3.35
N PRO A 91 -6.45 5.52 3.73
CA PRO A 91 -7.25 6.38 2.87
C PRO A 91 -6.78 7.84 2.95
N PHE A 92 -6.82 8.54 1.81
CA PHE A 92 -6.53 9.96 1.68
C PHE A 92 -7.59 10.66 0.82
N THR A 93 -7.80 11.95 1.08
CA THR A 93 -8.73 12.79 0.31
C THR A 93 -8.04 13.57 -0.81
N GLY A 94 -6.72 13.73 -0.72
CA GLY A 94 -5.91 14.52 -1.64
C GLY A 94 -5.71 15.98 -1.20
N ASN A 95 -6.34 16.37 -0.10
CA ASN A 95 -6.25 17.75 0.45
C ASN A 95 -5.39 17.83 1.71
N GLU A 96 -4.95 16.69 2.23
CA GLU A 96 -4.15 16.62 3.43
C GLU A 96 -2.81 17.32 3.24
N ASN A 97 -2.38 18.06 4.27
CA ASN A 97 -1.04 18.61 4.34
C ASN A 97 -0.04 17.54 4.87
N ILE A 98 1.25 17.84 4.76
CA ILE A 98 2.32 16.93 5.17
C ILE A 98 2.24 16.53 6.66
N PHE A 99 1.79 17.43 7.53
CA PHE A 99 1.71 17.16 8.97
C PHE A 99 0.56 16.22 9.31
N GLU A 100 -0.58 16.38 8.62
CA GLU A 100 -1.72 15.47 8.74
C GLU A 100 -1.35 14.07 8.26
N ILE A 101 -0.65 13.98 7.13
CA ILE A 101 -0.16 12.72 6.58
C ILE A 101 0.85 12.07 7.54
N ASN A 102 1.80 12.85 8.07
CA ASN A 102 2.78 12.38 9.04
C ASN A 102 2.12 11.82 10.31
N ASN A 103 1.15 12.53 10.86
CA ASN A 103 0.41 12.09 12.05
C ASN A 103 -0.37 10.81 11.77
N LYS A 104 -1.02 10.72 10.61
CA LYS A 104 -1.76 9.55 10.18
C LYS A 104 -0.85 8.32 10.02
N LEU A 105 0.29 8.49 9.37
CA LEU A 105 1.29 7.44 9.20
C LEU A 105 1.84 6.98 10.56
N SER A 106 2.32 7.92 11.38
CA SER A 106 2.95 7.63 12.67
C SER A 106 1.97 6.91 13.61
N SER A 107 0.74 7.40 13.73
CA SER A 107 -0.27 6.75 14.57
C SER A 107 -0.59 5.34 14.08
N THR A 108 -0.71 5.15 12.76
CA THR A 108 -0.99 3.85 12.18
C THR A 108 0.16 2.86 12.38
N ILE A 109 1.41 3.31 12.18
CA ILE A 109 2.59 2.47 12.40
C ILE A 109 2.71 2.06 13.87
N ILE A 110 2.51 3.00 14.80
CA ILE A 110 2.56 2.72 16.25
C ILE A 110 1.47 1.72 16.63
N GLN A 111 0.23 1.94 16.19
CA GLN A 111 -0.87 1.02 16.48
C GLN A 111 -0.63 -0.40 15.95
N ASN A 112 -0.07 -0.52 14.76
CA ASN A 112 0.20 -1.83 14.16
C ASN A 112 1.42 -2.53 14.74
N LYS A 113 2.41 -1.79 15.23
CA LYS A 113 3.54 -2.36 15.97
C LYS A 113 3.16 -2.77 17.41
N SER A 114 2.32 -2.00 18.08
CA SER A 114 1.91 -2.26 19.47
C SER A 114 0.84 -3.35 19.59
N ASN A 115 0.00 -3.52 18.57
CA ASN A 115 -1.02 -4.57 18.58
C ASN A 115 -0.37 -5.91 18.23
N ALA A 116 -0.08 -6.72 19.25
CA ALA A 116 0.25 -8.14 19.12
C ALA A 116 -0.90 -8.95 18.49
N ASN A 117 -2.12 -8.39 18.49
CA ASN A 117 -3.31 -8.99 17.90
C ASN A 117 -3.33 -8.74 16.38
N SER A 118 -3.47 -9.83 15.65
CA SER A 118 -3.58 -9.88 14.19
C SER A 118 -4.60 -8.89 13.65
N ASN A 119 -4.21 -8.10 12.63
CA ASN A 119 -5.13 -7.30 11.82
C ASN A 119 -6.18 -8.21 11.15
N GLU A 120 -7.26 -7.63 10.65
CA GLU A 120 -8.28 -8.40 9.91
C GLU A 120 -7.66 -9.20 8.75
N THR A 121 -6.64 -8.65 8.09
CA THR A 121 -5.86 -9.33 7.05
C THR A 121 -5.13 -10.57 7.59
N ASP A 122 -4.51 -10.48 8.77
CA ASP A 122 -3.80 -11.58 9.41
C ASP A 122 -4.77 -12.69 9.84
N LYS A 123 -5.97 -12.32 10.31
CA LYS A 123 -7.04 -13.29 10.64
C LYS A 123 -7.53 -14.03 9.40
N LEU A 124 -7.74 -13.32 8.29
CA LEU A 124 -8.10 -13.92 7.01
C LEU A 124 -7.01 -14.86 6.49
N ALA A 125 -5.74 -14.45 6.55
CA ALA A 125 -4.61 -15.29 6.15
C ALA A 125 -4.55 -16.58 6.99
N LYS A 126 -4.81 -16.49 8.30
CA LYS A 126 -4.83 -17.65 9.20
C LYS A 126 -5.98 -18.61 8.89
N ILE A 127 -7.17 -18.10 8.58
CA ILE A 127 -8.31 -18.92 8.17
C ILE A 127 -8.02 -19.59 6.82
N LEU A 128 -7.45 -18.85 5.87
CA LEU A 128 -7.09 -19.36 4.56
C LEU A 128 -6.01 -20.45 4.64
N SER A 129 -5.04 -20.33 5.56
CA SER A 129 -3.98 -21.35 5.72
C SER A 129 -4.50 -22.69 6.26
N LEU A 130 -5.63 -22.70 6.94
CA LEU A 130 -6.29 -23.92 7.44
C LEU A 130 -7.23 -24.56 6.41
N THR A 131 -7.45 -23.88 5.28
CA THR A 131 -8.42 -24.31 4.27
C THR A 131 -7.77 -25.32 3.30
N PRO A 132 -8.40 -26.44 2.96
CA PRO A 132 -7.88 -27.37 1.94
C PRO A 132 -7.65 -26.66 0.59
N ASN A 133 -6.58 -27.03 -0.09
CA ASN A 133 -6.12 -26.34 -1.32
C ASN A 133 -7.20 -26.28 -2.43
N TRP A 134 -8.03 -27.32 -2.58
CA TRP A 134 -9.10 -27.31 -3.59
C TRP A 134 -10.19 -26.29 -3.26
N LEU A 135 -10.56 -26.19 -1.99
CA LEU A 135 -11.54 -25.22 -1.51
C LEU A 135 -10.98 -23.80 -1.58
N LEU A 136 -9.69 -23.62 -1.22
CA LEU A 136 -9.00 -22.35 -1.36
C LEU A 136 -9.00 -21.87 -2.82
N LYS A 137 -8.65 -22.73 -3.77
CA LYS A 137 -8.73 -22.41 -5.21
C LYS A 137 -10.13 -21.99 -5.64
N PHE A 138 -11.15 -22.71 -5.20
CA PHE A 138 -12.53 -22.38 -5.53
C PHE A 138 -12.92 -21.00 -4.97
N LEU A 139 -12.60 -20.73 -3.71
CA LEU A 139 -12.87 -19.44 -3.05
C LEU A 139 -12.14 -18.28 -3.73
N VAL A 140 -10.85 -18.43 -4.00
CA VAL A 140 -10.05 -17.40 -4.69
C VAL A 140 -10.61 -17.13 -6.08
N ASN A 141 -10.90 -18.17 -6.87
CA ASN A 141 -11.49 -18.00 -8.21
C ASN A 141 -12.86 -17.34 -8.15
N SER A 142 -13.68 -17.66 -7.16
CA SER A 142 -15.00 -17.05 -6.97
C SER A 142 -14.86 -15.56 -6.59
N ILE A 143 -13.93 -15.22 -5.70
CA ILE A 143 -13.63 -13.83 -5.34
C ILE A 143 -13.13 -13.06 -6.57
N MET A 144 -12.21 -13.63 -7.34
CA MET A 144 -11.71 -12.99 -8.57
C MET A 144 -12.80 -12.80 -9.62
N PHE A 145 -13.70 -13.77 -9.78
CA PHE A 145 -14.83 -13.67 -10.69
C PHE A 145 -15.78 -12.54 -10.26
N LEU A 146 -16.16 -12.48 -8.98
CA LEU A 146 -16.99 -11.42 -8.42
C LEU A 146 -16.31 -10.04 -8.53
N ASP A 147 -15.01 -9.99 -8.27
CA ASP A 147 -14.23 -8.76 -8.37
C ASP A 147 -14.16 -8.24 -9.81
N ASN A 148 -13.92 -9.11 -10.78
CA ASN A 148 -13.95 -8.77 -12.20
C ASN A 148 -15.34 -8.33 -12.67
N GLY A 149 -16.39 -8.87 -12.08
CA GLY A 149 -17.77 -8.47 -12.34
C GLY A 149 -18.20 -7.19 -11.62
N GLY A 150 -17.37 -6.62 -10.75
CA GLY A 150 -17.74 -5.46 -9.91
C GLY A 150 -18.77 -5.79 -8.82
N LEU A 151 -18.94 -7.07 -8.49
CA LEU A 151 -19.92 -7.57 -7.52
C LEU A 151 -19.30 -7.84 -6.15
N LEU A 152 -18.01 -7.54 -5.98
CA LEU A 152 -17.34 -7.80 -4.71
C LEU A 152 -17.87 -6.88 -3.61
N PRO A 153 -18.24 -7.40 -2.44
CA PRO A 153 -18.70 -6.58 -1.31
C PRO A 153 -17.67 -5.53 -0.89
N LYS A 154 -18.12 -4.33 -0.59
CA LYS A 154 -17.25 -3.22 -0.15
C LYS A 154 -16.42 -3.56 1.09
N SER A 155 -16.93 -4.41 1.98
CA SER A 155 -16.18 -4.89 3.15
C SER A 155 -14.92 -5.66 2.75
N ILE A 156 -15.00 -6.53 1.74
CA ILE A 156 -13.85 -7.27 1.22
C ILE A 156 -12.87 -6.34 0.50
N ILE A 157 -13.38 -5.42 -0.32
CA ILE A 157 -12.55 -4.41 -1.01
C ILE A 157 -11.80 -3.55 0.01
N ASN A 158 -12.46 -3.15 1.10
CA ASN A 158 -11.85 -2.33 2.14
C ASN A 158 -10.80 -3.09 2.94
N ALA A 159 -11.05 -4.35 3.26
CA ALA A 159 -10.11 -5.23 3.96
C ALA A 159 -8.92 -5.65 3.08
N SER A 160 -9.09 -5.68 1.77
CA SER A 160 -8.02 -6.08 0.84
C SER A 160 -6.96 -4.98 0.72
N PRO A 161 -5.69 -5.27 1.02
CA PRO A 161 -4.60 -4.32 0.87
C PRO A 161 -4.23 -4.07 -0.60
N PHE A 162 -4.73 -4.90 -1.51
CA PHE A 162 -4.39 -4.86 -2.94
C PHE A 162 -5.34 -3.98 -3.77
N HIS A 163 -6.49 -3.60 -3.22
CA HIS A 163 -7.39 -2.62 -3.83
C HIS A 163 -6.98 -1.21 -3.42
N THR A 164 -5.83 -0.77 -3.92
CA THR A 164 -5.17 0.48 -3.54
C THR A 164 -4.72 1.27 -4.76
N SER A 165 -4.48 2.56 -4.60
CA SER A 165 -3.98 3.46 -5.65
C SER A 165 -2.48 3.27 -5.88
N ALA A 166 -1.74 3.04 -4.79
CA ALA A 166 -0.31 2.75 -4.82
C ALA A 166 0.05 1.82 -3.67
N PHE A 167 1.10 1.04 -3.86
CA PHE A 167 1.69 0.19 -2.85
C PHE A 167 3.12 0.63 -2.59
N LEU A 168 3.45 0.92 -1.33
CA LEU A 168 4.77 1.37 -0.92
C LEU A 168 5.44 0.31 -0.05
N THR A 169 6.69 0.04 -0.37
CA THR A 169 7.57 -0.80 0.44
C THR A 169 8.84 -0.03 0.73
N ASN A 170 9.20 0.08 2.01
CA ASN A 170 10.44 0.70 2.42
C ASN A 170 11.41 -0.38 2.88
N VAL A 171 12.43 -0.64 2.09
CA VAL A 171 13.48 -1.63 2.38
C VAL A 171 14.76 -0.99 2.94
N ALA A 172 14.84 0.35 2.98
CA ALA A 172 16.00 1.06 3.52
C ALA A 172 16.28 0.71 5.00
N SER A 173 15.25 0.39 5.78
CA SER A 173 15.40 -0.07 7.16
C SER A 173 16.10 -1.43 7.29
N LEU A 174 16.19 -2.18 6.21
CA LEU A 174 16.88 -3.47 6.11
C LEU A 174 18.32 -3.31 5.57
N GLY A 175 18.74 -2.09 5.21
CA GLY A 175 20.06 -1.82 4.65
C GLY A 175 20.29 -2.39 3.25
N ILE A 176 19.22 -2.64 2.50
CA ILE A 176 19.28 -3.16 1.13
C ILE A 176 18.83 -2.11 0.13
N ASP A 177 19.35 -2.19 -1.08
CA ASP A 177 18.95 -1.36 -2.21
C ASP A 177 17.50 -1.62 -2.63
N SER A 178 16.95 -0.72 -3.46
CA SER A 178 15.60 -0.87 -4.01
C SER A 178 15.49 -2.18 -4.81
N ILE A 179 14.39 -2.89 -4.62
CA ILE A 179 14.10 -4.15 -5.29
C ILE A 179 12.85 -4.03 -6.17
N TYR A 180 12.85 -4.74 -7.29
CA TYR A 180 11.64 -4.91 -8.09
C TYR A 180 10.75 -5.95 -7.46
N HIS A 181 9.53 -5.55 -7.11
CA HIS A 181 8.59 -6.41 -6.44
C HIS A 181 7.68 -7.11 -7.45
N HIS A 182 7.63 -8.43 -7.40
CA HIS A 182 6.68 -9.22 -8.16
C HIS A 182 5.32 -9.17 -7.46
N LEU A 183 4.35 -8.51 -8.07
CA LEU A 183 2.99 -8.46 -7.54
C LEU A 183 2.17 -9.63 -8.09
N TYR A 184 1.29 -10.19 -7.26
CA TYR A 184 0.38 -11.24 -7.68
C TYR A 184 -0.59 -10.75 -8.77
N GLU A 185 -0.97 -11.63 -9.68
CA GLU A 185 -1.87 -11.34 -10.80
C GLU A 185 -3.23 -10.75 -10.36
N CYS A 186 -3.70 -11.10 -9.17
CA CYS A 186 -4.94 -10.57 -8.61
C CYS A 186 -4.83 -9.15 -8.05
N ASN A 187 -3.62 -8.58 -8.00
CA ASN A 187 -3.43 -7.23 -7.47
C ASN A 187 -3.90 -6.19 -8.48
N LYS A 188 -4.88 -5.39 -8.11
CA LYS A 188 -5.33 -4.23 -8.88
C LYS A 188 -4.64 -2.95 -8.41
N VAL A 189 -3.31 -3.03 -8.27
CA VAL A 189 -2.44 -1.88 -7.96
C VAL A 189 -1.81 -1.39 -9.25
N PHE A 190 -1.71 -0.10 -9.42
CA PHE A 190 -0.98 0.56 -10.51
C PHE A 190 0.26 1.21 -9.96
#